data_b2a2eb09bee8cce246fbdf24a2eb3bde
#
_entry.id   b2a2eb09bee8cce246fbdf24a2eb3bde
#
_cell.length_a   1.000
_cell.length_b   1.000
_cell.length_c   1.000
_cell.angle_alpha   90.00
_cell.angle_beta   90.00
_cell.angle_gamma   90.00
#
_symmetry.space_group_name_H-M   'P 1'
#
loop_
_entity.id
_entity.type
_entity.pdbx_description
1 polymer ?
#
loop_
_entity_poly.entity_id
_entity_poly.type
_entity_poly.pdbx_seq_one_letter_code
_entity_poly.pdbx_strand_id
1 'polypeptide(L)'
;YAKGVFDEFPNAKKYWDYRKMYDEMGKSIDGVIIATADHTHAIITADAMTMGKHVYCQKPLTHSVYESRLLTKLAASTGVVTQMGNQGASGEGTDLVCEWIWNGEIGEVTKVECATDRPIWPQGLNAPEKADRIPNTLNWDLFTGPAKLNPYNNVYHPWNWRGWWDYGTGALGDMACHILHQPFRALKLGYPTKVEGSSTLLLSACAPQAQHVKMIFPARDNMPKVALPEVE
;
A
#
# COMPACT_ATOMS: atom_id res chain seq x y z
N TYR A 1 13.03 -13.66 -8.60
CA TYR A 1 11.67 -13.30 -9.02
C TYR A 1 11.65 -12.66 -10.41
N ALA A 2 12.51 -11.70 -10.71
CA ALA A 2 12.49 -10.97 -11.99
C ALA A 2 13.09 -11.72 -13.19
N LYS A 3 13.68 -12.91 -12.99
CA LYS A 3 14.38 -13.62 -14.07
C LYS A 3 13.49 -13.89 -15.28
N GLY A 4 12.26 -14.38 -15.07
CA GLY A 4 11.32 -14.65 -16.16
C GLY A 4 10.99 -13.42 -17.00
N VAL A 5 10.78 -12.28 -16.33
CA VAL A 5 10.54 -11.00 -17.03
C VAL A 5 11.75 -10.54 -17.83
N PHE A 6 12.96 -10.74 -17.30
CA PHE A 6 14.19 -10.40 -18.02
C PHE A 6 14.45 -11.31 -19.21
N ASP A 7 14.01 -12.57 -19.12
CA ASP A 7 14.10 -13.52 -20.23
C ASP A 7 13.07 -13.17 -21.33
N GLU A 8 11.88 -12.70 -20.95
CA GLU A 8 10.82 -12.24 -21.87
C GLU A 8 11.18 -10.91 -22.56
N PHE A 9 11.84 -10.01 -21.84
CA PHE A 9 12.26 -8.71 -22.37
C PHE A 9 13.79 -8.55 -22.38
N PRO A 10 14.52 -9.32 -23.18
CA PRO A 10 15.99 -9.35 -23.16
C PRO A 10 16.66 -8.03 -23.54
N ASN A 11 15.98 -7.19 -24.31
CA ASN A 11 16.49 -5.89 -24.74
C ASN A 11 16.21 -4.76 -23.74
N ALA A 12 15.45 -5.01 -22.66
CA ALA A 12 15.19 -4.02 -21.64
C ALA A 12 16.47 -3.73 -20.84
N LYS A 13 16.82 -2.46 -20.71
CA LYS A 13 17.95 -2.04 -19.86
C LYS A 13 17.62 -2.34 -18.39
N LYS A 14 18.64 -2.77 -17.66
CA LYS A 14 18.54 -3.18 -16.25
C LYS A 14 19.32 -2.22 -15.37
N TYR A 15 18.67 -1.70 -14.32
CA TYR A 15 19.26 -0.77 -13.37
C TYR A 15 19.06 -1.28 -11.95
N TRP A 16 20.07 -1.09 -11.11
CA TRP A 16 19.99 -1.34 -9.69
C TRP A 16 19.40 -0.14 -8.94
N ASP A 17 19.63 1.05 -9.46
CA ASP A 17 19.20 2.32 -8.89
C ASP A 17 18.31 3.05 -9.90
N TYR A 18 17.06 3.32 -9.54
CA TYR A 18 16.10 4.00 -10.40
C TYR A 18 16.54 5.42 -10.76
N ARG A 19 17.34 6.08 -9.91
CA ARG A 19 17.84 7.43 -10.18
C ARG A 19 18.78 7.43 -11.38
N LYS A 20 19.66 6.41 -11.47
CA LYS A 20 20.50 6.22 -12.67
C LYS A 20 19.70 5.90 -13.92
N MET A 21 18.59 5.19 -13.78
CA MET A 21 17.66 4.98 -14.88
C MET A 21 17.07 6.31 -15.35
N TYR A 22 16.65 7.17 -14.45
CA TYR A 22 16.13 8.49 -14.81
C TYR A 22 17.20 9.41 -15.42
N ASP A 23 18.41 9.40 -14.88
CA ASP A 23 19.54 10.17 -15.45
C ASP A 23 19.80 9.79 -16.90
N GLU A 24 19.78 8.49 -17.21
CA GLU A 24 20.12 7.98 -18.55
C GLU A 24 18.90 7.99 -19.50
N MET A 25 17.73 7.61 -19.03
CA MET A 25 16.55 7.33 -19.85
C MET A 25 15.36 8.28 -19.60
N GLY A 26 15.45 9.18 -18.65
CA GLY A 26 14.31 9.98 -18.22
C GLY A 26 13.58 10.73 -19.33
N LYS A 27 14.28 11.15 -20.40
CA LYS A 27 13.66 11.82 -21.56
C LYS A 27 12.84 10.88 -22.44
N SER A 28 13.06 9.58 -22.38
CA SER A 28 12.37 8.54 -23.18
C SER A 28 11.33 7.74 -22.39
N ILE A 29 11.10 8.10 -21.13
CA ILE A 29 10.11 7.46 -20.26
C ILE A 29 8.93 8.40 -20.10
N ASP A 30 7.72 7.96 -20.44
CA ASP A 30 6.48 8.72 -20.27
C ASP A 30 5.74 8.33 -18.99
N GLY A 31 5.86 7.08 -18.57
CA GLY A 31 5.23 6.55 -17.37
C GLY A 31 6.05 5.50 -16.68
N VAL A 32 5.80 5.30 -15.38
CA VAL A 32 6.51 4.32 -14.55
C VAL A 32 5.54 3.45 -13.77
N ILE A 33 5.89 2.18 -13.62
CA ILE A 33 5.22 1.25 -12.72
C ILE A 33 6.16 1.02 -11.53
N ILE A 34 5.66 1.27 -10.32
CA ILE A 34 6.42 1.13 -9.07
C ILE A 34 5.84 -0.04 -8.29
N ALA A 35 6.66 -1.07 -8.07
CA ALA A 35 6.30 -2.31 -7.38
C ALA A 35 7.42 -2.77 -6.44
N THR A 36 8.00 -1.83 -5.74
CA THR A 36 9.07 -2.02 -4.76
C THR A 36 8.51 -2.35 -3.36
N ALA A 37 9.30 -2.28 -2.31
CA ALA A 37 8.79 -2.42 -0.94
C ALA A 37 8.07 -1.12 -0.50
N ASP A 38 7.09 -1.25 0.39
CA ASP A 38 6.14 -0.18 0.77
C ASP A 38 6.81 1.16 1.09
N HIS A 39 7.89 1.13 1.87
CA HIS A 39 8.62 2.32 2.33
C HIS A 39 9.30 3.12 1.20
N THR A 40 9.45 2.53 0.03
CA THR A 40 10.09 3.19 -1.12
C THR A 40 9.09 3.71 -2.16
N HIS A 41 7.80 3.37 -2.02
CA HIS A 41 6.77 3.78 -2.96
C HIS A 41 6.69 5.29 -3.12
N ALA A 42 6.60 6.00 -2.01
CA ALA A 42 6.35 7.44 -2.03
C ALA A 42 7.51 8.24 -2.65
N ILE A 43 8.75 7.95 -2.30
CA ILE A 43 9.90 8.69 -2.82
C ILE A 43 10.07 8.48 -4.32
N ILE A 44 9.95 7.24 -4.80
CA ILE A 44 10.06 6.93 -6.23
C ILE A 44 8.90 7.58 -7.02
N THR A 45 7.68 7.54 -6.45
CA THR A 45 6.51 8.18 -7.03
C THR A 45 6.67 9.69 -7.11
N ALA A 46 7.13 10.32 -6.04
CA ALA A 46 7.35 11.78 -5.99
C ALA A 46 8.38 12.24 -7.02
N ASP A 47 9.49 11.51 -7.15
CA ASP A 47 10.52 11.81 -8.15
C ASP A 47 9.94 11.70 -9.57
N ALA A 48 9.21 10.62 -9.88
CA ALA A 48 8.57 10.44 -11.18
C ALA A 48 7.60 11.59 -11.50
N MET A 49 6.71 11.92 -10.56
CA MET A 49 5.72 13.01 -10.74
C MET A 49 6.39 14.37 -10.94
N THR A 50 7.44 14.67 -10.18
CA THR A 50 8.21 15.92 -10.30
C THR A 50 8.88 16.03 -11.66
N MET A 51 9.24 14.90 -12.28
CA MET A 51 9.80 14.83 -13.63
C MET A 51 8.72 14.76 -14.73
N GLY A 52 7.44 14.95 -14.39
CA GLY A 52 6.32 14.94 -15.32
C GLY A 52 5.96 13.55 -15.86
N LYS A 53 6.33 12.47 -15.15
CA LYS A 53 6.01 11.10 -15.56
C LYS A 53 4.67 10.66 -14.99
N HIS A 54 3.89 9.94 -15.80
CA HIS A 54 2.70 9.23 -15.31
C HIS A 54 3.10 8.07 -14.41
N VAL A 55 2.27 7.77 -13.39
CA VAL A 55 2.65 6.78 -12.36
C VAL A 55 1.56 5.77 -12.11
N TYR A 56 1.95 4.49 -12.14
CA TYR A 56 1.19 3.39 -11.55
C TYR A 56 1.98 2.87 -10.35
N CYS A 57 1.50 3.12 -9.13
CA CYS A 57 2.16 2.69 -7.91
C CYS A 57 1.38 1.57 -7.23
N GLN A 58 2.04 0.48 -6.87
CA GLN A 58 1.42 -0.63 -6.16
C GLN A 58 0.90 -0.22 -4.77
N LYS A 59 0.00 -1.04 -4.23
CA LYS A 59 -0.53 -0.91 -2.87
C LYS A 59 0.51 -1.40 -1.82
N PRO A 60 0.47 -0.86 -0.62
CA PRO A 60 -0.17 0.40 -0.22
C PRO A 60 0.52 1.58 -0.94
N LEU A 61 -0.24 2.62 -1.24
CA LEU A 61 0.30 3.76 -2.01
C LEU A 61 1.54 4.37 -1.36
N THR A 62 1.54 4.47 -0.04
CA THR A 62 2.60 5.06 0.77
C THR A 62 2.77 4.32 2.08
N HIS A 63 3.88 4.60 2.75
CA HIS A 63 4.21 4.05 4.06
C HIS A 63 3.69 4.93 5.21
N SER A 64 3.44 6.21 4.97
CA SER A 64 2.95 7.15 5.98
C SER A 64 1.84 8.08 5.45
N VAL A 65 1.07 8.66 6.39
CA VAL A 65 0.04 9.65 6.06
C VAL A 65 0.64 10.92 5.46
N TYR A 66 1.83 11.33 5.94
CA TYR A 66 2.54 12.48 5.38
C TYR A 66 2.84 12.28 3.90
N GLU A 67 3.35 11.13 3.53
CA GLU A 67 3.65 10.78 2.14
C GLU A 67 2.40 10.78 1.26
N SER A 68 1.28 10.23 1.75
CA SER A 68 0.00 10.27 1.01
C SER A 68 -0.45 11.69 0.72
N ARG A 69 -0.35 12.57 1.71
CA ARG A 69 -0.70 13.99 1.54
C ARG A 69 0.26 14.72 0.59
N LEU A 70 1.55 14.36 0.63
CA LEU A 70 2.55 14.91 -0.30
C LEU A 70 2.21 14.50 -1.74
N LEU A 71 1.98 13.21 -1.99
CA LEU A 71 1.65 12.73 -3.33
C LEU A 71 0.34 13.34 -3.87
N THR A 72 -0.66 13.54 -3.00
CA THR A 72 -1.90 14.23 -3.38
C THR A 72 -1.63 15.65 -3.89
N LYS A 73 -0.75 16.40 -3.19
CA LYS A 73 -0.37 17.76 -3.60
C LYS A 73 0.44 17.75 -4.90
N LEU A 74 1.37 16.80 -5.04
CA LEU A 74 2.18 16.66 -6.26
C LEU A 74 1.30 16.30 -7.45
N ALA A 75 0.34 15.39 -7.31
CA ALA A 75 -0.60 15.04 -8.37
C ALA A 75 -1.36 16.29 -8.86
N ALA A 76 -1.87 17.09 -7.93
CA ALA A 76 -2.59 18.32 -8.27
C ALA A 76 -1.69 19.38 -8.94
N SER A 77 -0.44 19.52 -8.51
CA SER A 77 0.49 20.54 -9.01
C SER A 77 1.14 20.17 -10.36
N THR A 78 1.39 18.89 -10.59
CA THR A 78 2.06 18.41 -11.81
C THR A 78 1.08 18.05 -12.92
N GLY A 79 -0.18 17.70 -12.57
CA GLY A 79 -1.20 17.28 -13.52
C GLY A 79 -0.93 15.93 -14.19
N VAL A 80 0.03 15.14 -13.69
CA VAL A 80 0.32 13.81 -14.23
C VAL A 80 -0.80 12.83 -13.87
N VAL A 81 -1.01 11.83 -14.72
CA VAL A 81 -1.96 10.75 -14.45
C VAL A 81 -1.38 9.79 -13.42
N THR A 82 -2.15 9.48 -12.40
CA THR A 82 -1.74 8.58 -11.32
C THR A 82 -2.76 7.48 -11.11
N GLN A 83 -2.28 6.28 -10.80
CA GLN A 83 -3.11 5.13 -10.46
C GLN A 83 -2.44 4.33 -9.35
N MET A 84 -3.20 3.96 -8.33
CA MET A 84 -2.77 2.96 -7.35
C MET A 84 -3.14 1.56 -7.83
N GLY A 85 -2.20 0.63 -7.74
CA GLY A 85 -2.41 -0.78 -8.06
C GLY A 85 -3.09 -1.49 -6.88
N ASN A 86 -4.40 -1.69 -6.98
CA ASN A 86 -5.17 -2.42 -5.97
C ASN A 86 -5.89 -3.59 -6.64
N GLN A 87 -5.33 -4.78 -6.51
CA GLN A 87 -5.85 -6.00 -7.13
C GLN A 87 -7.30 -6.25 -6.67
N GLY A 88 -8.18 -6.58 -7.61
CA GLY A 88 -9.59 -6.79 -7.38
C GLY A 88 -10.47 -5.53 -7.48
N ALA A 89 -9.88 -4.33 -7.34
CA ALA A 89 -10.64 -3.08 -7.39
C ALA A 89 -11.29 -2.78 -8.75
N SER A 90 -10.68 -3.27 -9.83
CA SER A 90 -11.18 -3.11 -11.20
C SER A 90 -11.98 -4.34 -11.69
N GLY A 91 -12.29 -5.27 -10.81
CA GLY A 91 -13.06 -6.46 -11.15
C GLY A 91 -14.55 -6.18 -11.17
N GLU A 92 -15.28 -6.81 -12.09
CA GLU A 92 -16.74 -6.75 -12.22
C GLU A 92 -17.48 -7.02 -10.88
N GLY A 93 -16.94 -7.90 -10.04
CA GLY A 93 -17.53 -8.21 -8.73
C GLY A 93 -17.64 -7.00 -7.81
N THR A 94 -16.70 -6.05 -7.88
CA THR A 94 -16.80 -4.80 -7.10
C THR A 94 -17.94 -3.91 -7.59
N ASP A 95 -18.14 -3.83 -8.91
CA ASP A 95 -19.23 -3.07 -9.50
C ASP A 95 -20.59 -3.69 -9.16
N LEU A 96 -20.72 -5.02 -9.24
CA LEU A 96 -21.93 -5.75 -8.85
C LEU A 96 -22.29 -5.53 -7.37
N VAL A 97 -21.32 -5.57 -6.47
CA VAL A 97 -21.56 -5.29 -5.04
C VAL A 97 -22.09 -3.85 -4.85
N CYS A 98 -21.52 -2.89 -5.55
CA CYS A 98 -22.01 -1.51 -5.51
C CYS A 98 -23.45 -1.41 -6.03
N GLU A 99 -23.75 -2.04 -7.15
CA GLU A 99 -25.11 -2.05 -7.73
C GLU A 99 -26.14 -2.67 -6.79
N TRP A 100 -25.85 -3.82 -6.19
CA TRP A 100 -26.74 -4.48 -5.25
C TRP A 100 -27.02 -3.63 -4.01
N ILE A 101 -25.99 -3.02 -3.43
CA ILE A 101 -26.13 -2.14 -2.26
C ILE A 101 -26.95 -0.89 -2.66
N TRP A 102 -26.64 -0.26 -3.79
CA TRP A 102 -27.32 0.95 -4.23
C TRP A 102 -28.77 0.70 -4.68
N ASN A 103 -29.09 -0.52 -5.14
CA ASN A 103 -30.46 -0.94 -5.44
C ASN A 103 -31.24 -1.38 -4.19
N GLY A 104 -30.58 -1.52 -3.04
CA GLY A 104 -31.21 -1.91 -1.78
C GLY A 104 -31.49 -3.40 -1.65
N GLU A 105 -30.80 -4.26 -2.41
CA GLU A 105 -31.01 -5.73 -2.41
C GLU A 105 -30.81 -6.37 -1.03
N ILE A 106 -29.92 -5.80 -0.21
CA ILE A 106 -29.67 -6.28 1.16
C ILE A 106 -30.26 -5.34 2.23
N GLY A 107 -30.98 -4.29 1.82
CA GLY A 107 -31.51 -3.26 2.73
C GLY A 107 -30.44 -2.30 3.26
N GLU A 108 -30.72 -1.69 4.42
CA GLU A 108 -29.82 -0.76 5.07
C GLU A 108 -28.59 -1.46 5.68
N VAL A 109 -27.39 -1.01 5.30
CA VAL A 109 -26.15 -1.51 5.87
C VAL A 109 -25.78 -0.63 7.07
N THR A 110 -25.85 -1.20 8.26
CA THR A 110 -25.55 -0.53 9.52
C THR A 110 -24.19 -0.92 10.09
N LYS A 111 -23.65 -2.07 9.66
CA LYS A 111 -22.37 -2.60 10.11
C LYS A 111 -21.68 -3.36 8.99
N VAL A 112 -20.35 -3.24 8.92
CA VAL A 112 -19.49 -4.02 8.03
C VAL A 112 -18.39 -4.68 8.85
N GLU A 113 -18.17 -5.96 8.64
CA GLU A 113 -17.05 -6.69 9.23
C GLU A 113 -16.11 -7.12 8.12
N CYS A 114 -14.85 -6.69 8.21
CA CYS A 114 -13.77 -7.04 7.29
C CYS A 114 -12.71 -7.81 8.05
N ALA A 115 -12.33 -8.97 7.55
CA ALA A 115 -11.34 -9.81 8.20
C ALA A 115 -10.34 -10.40 7.19
N THR A 116 -9.16 -10.74 7.66
CA THR A 116 -8.14 -11.47 6.92
C THR A 116 -7.40 -12.41 7.86
N ASP A 117 -6.90 -13.53 7.33
CA ASP A 117 -6.03 -14.47 8.02
C ASP A 117 -4.54 -14.05 8.01
N ARG A 118 -4.25 -12.86 7.47
CA ARG A 118 -2.89 -12.31 7.45
C ARG A 118 -2.46 -11.82 8.84
N PRO A 119 -1.15 -11.90 9.14
CA PRO A 119 -0.02 -12.11 8.22
C PRO A 119 0.32 -13.57 7.99
N ILE A 120 0.89 -13.89 6.81
CA ILE A 120 1.61 -15.15 6.54
C ILE A 120 3.14 -14.96 6.67
N TRP A 121 3.58 -13.77 6.97
CA TRP A 121 4.95 -13.43 7.33
C TRP A 121 5.05 -13.20 8.85
N PRO A 122 6.24 -13.32 9.44
CA PRO A 122 6.42 -13.14 10.88
C PRO A 122 6.09 -11.70 11.32
N GLN A 123 5.28 -11.58 12.37
CA GLN A 123 4.99 -10.33 13.10
C GLN A 123 5.03 -10.57 14.63
N GLY A 124 5.05 -9.47 15.40
CA GLY A 124 5.12 -9.54 16.86
C GLY A 124 6.52 -9.97 17.35
N LEU A 125 7.56 -9.58 16.64
CA LEU A 125 8.94 -9.90 16.94
C LEU A 125 9.71 -8.68 17.45
N ASN A 126 10.69 -8.90 18.32
CA ASN A 126 11.70 -7.91 18.64
C ASN A 126 12.67 -7.72 17.47
N ALA A 127 13.31 -6.55 17.41
CA ALA A 127 14.40 -6.32 16.46
C ALA A 127 15.50 -7.40 16.62
N PRO A 128 16.10 -7.88 15.50
CA PRO A 128 17.18 -8.86 15.59
C PRO A 128 18.39 -8.30 16.31
N GLU A 129 18.96 -9.07 17.20
CA GLU A 129 20.14 -8.68 18.01
C GLU A 129 21.44 -8.70 17.21
N LYS A 130 21.49 -9.48 16.14
CA LYS A 130 22.72 -9.71 15.35
C LYS A 130 22.49 -9.35 13.89
N ALA A 131 23.53 -8.90 13.24
CA ALA A 131 23.56 -8.73 11.79
C ALA A 131 23.92 -10.04 11.09
N ASP A 132 23.28 -10.25 9.95
CA ASP A 132 23.67 -11.30 9.01
C ASP A 132 24.54 -10.74 7.88
N ARG A 133 25.17 -11.65 7.14
CA ARG A 133 25.90 -11.27 5.93
C ARG A 133 24.90 -10.86 4.83
N ILE A 134 25.13 -9.68 4.25
CA ILE A 134 24.35 -9.21 3.11
C ILE A 134 24.61 -10.14 1.91
N PRO A 135 23.55 -10.71 1.27
CA PRO A 135 23.70 -11.50 0.04
C PRO A 135 24.33 -10.67 -1.09
N ASN A 136 25.18 -11.29 -1.89
CA ASN A 136 25.83 -10.62 -3.04
C ASN A 136 24.83 -10.10 -4.10
N THR A 137 23.61 -10.59 -4.08
CA THR A 137 22.50 -10.21 -4.98
C THR A 137 21.64 -9.09 -4.42
N LEU A 138 21.97 -8.51 -3.26
CA LEU A 138 21.24 -7.46 -2.59
C LEU A 138 22.13 -6.25 -2.32
N ASN A 139 21.70 -5.09 -2.78
CA ASN A 139 22.22 -3.82 -2.29
C ASN A 139 21.32 -3.35 -1.14
N TRP A 140 21.79 -3.56 0.10
CA TRP A 140 21.01 -3.28 1.30
C TRP A 140 20.76 -1.78 1.51
N ASP A 141 21.69 -0.94 1.14
CA ASP A 141 21.54 0.52 1.21
C ASP A 141 20.44 1.00 0.25
N LEU A 142 20.42 0.53 -0.98
CA LEU A 142 19.36 0.85 -1.95
C LEU A 142 18.00 0.27 -1.54
N PHE A 143 17.97 -0.93 -0.96
CA PHE A 143 16.74 -1.51 -0.44
C PHE A 143 16.19 -0.67 0.71
N THR A 144 17.03 -0.27 1.64
CA THR A 144 16.66 0.55 2.81
C THR A 144 16.15 1.93 2.37
N GLY A 145 16.78 2.54 1.38
CA GLY A 145 16.33 3.81 0.78
C GLY A 145 16.07 4.90 1.83
N PRO A 146 14.83 5.42 1.95
CA PRO A 146 14.49 6.48 2.90
C PRO A 146 14.34 6.01 4.35
N ALA A 147 14.28 4.70 4.58
CA ALA A 147 14.11 4.16 5.93
C ALA A 147 15.43 4.19 6.71
N LYS A 148 15.33 3.95 8.01
CA LYS A 148 16.51 3.82 8.86
C LYS A 148 17.40 2.68 8.37
N LEU A 149 18.69 2.94 8.19
CA LEU A 149 19.66 1.92 7.83
C LEU A 149 19.96 1.03 9.05
N ASN A 150 19.18 -0.02 9.21
CA ASN A 150 19.44 -1.05 10.20
C ASN A 150 20.49 -2.04 9.68
N PRO A 151 21.25 -2.70 10.57
CA PRO A 151 22.07 -3.84 10.18
C PRO A 151 21.22 -4.89 9.46
N TYR A 152 21.73 -5.43 8.37
CA TYR A 152 21.00 -6.46 7.61
C TYR A 152 20.76 -7.70 8.46
N ASN A 153 19.55 -8.27 8.34
CA ASN A 153 19.21 -9.56 8.86
C ASN A 153 18.23 -10.28 7.91
N ASN A 154 18.33 -11.60 7.81
CA ASN A 154 17.47 -12.42 6.94
C ASN A 154 15.98 -12.36 7.30
N VAL A 155 15.62 -11.85 8.49
CA VAL A 155 14.23 -11.64 8.87
C VAL A 155 13.55 -10.50 8.10
N TYR A 156 14.30 -9.66 7.39
CA TYR A 156 13.74 -8.55 6.63
C TYR A 156 13.48 -8.91 5.16
N HIS A 157 14.43 -9.53 4.49
CA HIS A 157 14.42 -9.72 3.05
C HIS A 157 14.48 -11.21 2.68
N PRO A 158 13.84 -11.66 1.58
CA PRO A 158 13.21 -10.87 0.52
C PRO A 158 11.71 -10.55 0.70
N TRP A 159 11.03 -11.17 1.67
CA TRP A 159 9.57 -11.13 1.80
C TRP A 159 9.06 -10.53 3.10
N ASN A 160 9.74 -10.80 4.21
CA ASN A 160 9.25 -10.56 5.56
C ASN A 160 9.32 -9.08 6.00
N TRP A 161 9.91 -8.21 5.18
CA TRP A 161 9.95 -6.76 5.42
C TRP A 161 8.57 -6.16 5.71
N ARG A 162 7.50 -6.79 5.23
CA ARG A 162 6.11 -6.35 5.42
C ARG A 162 5.69 -6.23 6.88
N GLY A 163 6.23 -7.06 7.76
CA GLY A 163 5.93 -7.03 9.18
C GLY A 163 6.72 -5.99 9.99
N TRP A 164 7.73 -5.38 9.42
CA TRP A 164 8.66 -4.47 10.10
C TRP A 164 8.32 -3.02 9.82
N TRP A 165 8.13 -2.23 10.89
CA TRP A 165 7.68 -0.84 10.77
C TRP A 165 8.59 0.06 9.93
N ASP A 166 9.89 -0.23 9.84
CA ASP A 166 10.80 0.55 8.99
C ASP A 166 10.59 0.31 7.49
N TYR A 167 10.00 -0.82 7.10
CA TYR A 167 9.95 -1.25 5.69
C TYR A 167 8.54 -1.55 5.18
N GLY A 168 7.61 -1.91 6.07
CA GLY A 168 6.27 -2.31 5.70
C GLY A 168 5.21 -1.73 6.63
N THR A 169 3.96 -2.00 6.30
CA THR A 169 2.79 -1.45 6.98
C THR A 169 2.06 -2.49 7.86
N GLY A 170 2.68 -3.68 8.01
CA GLY A 170 2.07 -4.81 8.69
C GLY A 170 0.84 -5.36 7.97
N ALA A 171 0.23 -6.39 8.54
CA ALA A 171 -0.92 -7.04 7.91
C ALA A 171 -2.12 -6.11 7.73
N LEU A 172 -2.35 -5.17 8.65
CA LEU A 172 -3.43 -4.19 8.51
C LEU A 172 -3.24 -3.31 7.28
N GLY A 173 -2.07 -2.67 7.14
CA GLY A 173 -1.82 -1.80 5.99
C GLY A 173 -1.71 -2.56 4.67
N ASP A 174 -1.13 -3.76 4.68
CA ASP A 174 -0.99 -4.60 3.49
C ASP A 174 -2.36 -5.08 2.96
N MET A 175 -3.28 -5.48 3.85
CA MET A 175 -4.56 -6.08 3.48
C MET A 175 -5.75 -5.12 3.46
N ALA A 176 -5.73 -4.04 4.24
CA ALA A 176 -6.83 -3.09 4.28
C ALA A 176 -7.14 -2.50 2.89
N CYS A 177 -6.11 -2.26 2.08
CA CYS A 177 -6.29 -1.81 0.70
C CYS A 177 -7.20 -2.73 -0.13
N HIS A 178 -7.20 -4.02 0.14
CA HIS A 178 -8.03 -4.99 -0.57
C HIS A 178 -9.41 -5.15 0.05
N ILE A 179 -9.49 -5.30 1.37
CA ILE A 179 -10.73 -5.68 2.05
C ILE A 179 -11.63 -4.48 2.40
N LEU A 180 -11.05 -3.29 2.65
CA LEU A 180 -11.83 -2.07 2.90
C LEU A 180 -12.25 -1.34 1.61
N HIS A 181 -11.63 -1.64 0.48
CA HIS A 181 -11.94 -0.97 -0.79
C HIS A 181 -13.42 -1.09 -1.17
N GLN A 182 -13.98 -2.31 -1.10
CA GLN A 182 -15.37 -2.55 -1.46
C GLN A 182 -16.37 -1.77 -0.58
N PRO A 183 -16.33 -1.86 0.76
CA PRO A 183 -17.24 -1.09 1.59
C PRO A 183 -17.03 0.42 1.44
N PHE A 184 -15.81 0.90 1.30
CA PHE A 184 -15.55 2.32 1.05
C PHE A 184 -16.24 2.83 -0.22
N ARG A 185 -16.15 2.09 -1.31
CA ARG A 185 -16.77 2.44 -2.58
C ARG A 185 -18.29 2.27 -2.53
N ALA A 186 -18.75 1.09 -2.11
CA ALA A 186 -20.18 0.74 -2.14
C ALA A 186 -21.01 1.60 -1.18
N LEU A 187 -20.47 1.91 0.00
CA LEU A 187 -21.13 2.73 1.00
C LEU A 187 -20.77 4.22 0.91
N LYS A 188 -19.94 4.60 -0.08
CA LYS A 188 -19.47 5.98 -0.27
C LYS A 188 -18.89 6.57 1.02
N LEU A 189 -18.08 5.78 1.73
CA LEU A 189 -17.46 6.18 2.98
C LEU A 189 -16.49 7.35 2.75
N GLY A 190 -16.50 8.30 3.66
CA GLY A 190 -15.54 9.39 3.71
C GLY A 190 -14.52 9.17 4.82
N TYR A 191 -14.33 10.18 5.66
CA TYR A 191 -13.47 10.07 6.83
C TYR A 191 -14.24 9.57 8.04
N PRO A 192 -13.70 8.64 8.83
CA PRO A 192 -14.33 8.22 10.08
C PRO A 192 -14.32 9.36 11.09
N THR A 193 -15.36 9.45 11.91
CA THR A 193 -15.46 10.39 13.04
C THR A 193 -14.76 9.86 14.27
N LYS A 194 -14.66 8.53 14.40
CA LYS A 194 -14.00 7.85 15.51
C LYS A 194 -13.28 6.61 15.03
N VAL A 195 -12.10 6.36 15.58
CA VAL A 195 -11.31 5.14 15.35
C VAL A 195 -10.86 4.59 16.68
N GLU A 196 -11.12 3.31 16.94
CA GLU A 196 -10.67 2.56 18.10
C GLU A 196 -9.81 1.38 17.62
N GLY A 197 -8.65 1.20 18.22
CA GLY A 197 -7.74 0.11 17.87
C GLY A 197 -7.39 -0.74 19.09
N SER A 198 -7.24 -2.04 18.87
CA SER A 198 -6.66 -2.98 19.83
C SER A 198 -5.75 -3.97 19.11
N SER A 199 -4.80 -4.53 19.82
CA SER A 199 -3.85 -5.48 19.24
C SER A 199 -3.31 -6.46 20.28
N THR A 200 -2.67 -7.52 19.82
CA THR A 200 -1.73 -8.28 20.64
C THR A 200 -0.54 -7.39 21.02
N LEU A 201 0.46 -7.94 21.72
CA LEU A 201 1.61 -7.16 22.17
C LEU A 201 2.18 -6.27 21.06
N LEU A 202 2.19 -4.96 21.32
CA LEU A 202 2.74 -3.96 20.40
C LEU A 202 4.23 -3.76 20.68
N LEU A 203 5.06 -4.05 19.71
CA LEU A 203 6.51 -3.88 19.75
C LEU A 203 6.96 -2.71 18.90
N SER A 204 8.09 -2.11 19.23
CA SER A 204 8.58 -0.91 18.55
C SER A 204 9.10 -1.15 17.13
N ALA A 205 9.57 -2.37 16.83
CA ALA A 205 10.20 -2.68 15.55
C ALA A 205 9.28 -3.41 14.57
N CYS A 206 8.30 -4.15 15.06
CA CYS A 206 7.49 -5.07 14.27
C CYS A 206 6.01 -4.87 14.56
N ALA A 207 5.17 -5.03 13.55
CA ALA A 207 3.72 -5.00 13.68
C ALA A 207 3.23 -6.14 14.60
N PRO A 208 2.13 -5.95 15.34
CA PRO A 208 1.58 -6.99 16.22
C PRO A 208 1.00 -8.17 15.41
N GLN A 209 0.95 -9.34 16.02
CA GLN A 209 0.46 -10.55 15.37
C GLN A 209 -1.02 -10.45 14.95
N ALA A 210 -1.84 -9.79 15.76
CA ALA A 210 -3.25 -9.56 15.46
C ALA A 210 -3.65 -8.14 15.84
N GLN A 211 -4.56 -7.58 15.05
CA GLN A 211 -5.08 -6.23 15.24
C GLN A 211 -6.59 -6.24 14.97
N HIS A 212 -7.30 -5.40 15.73
CA HIS A 212 -8.70 -5.09 15.50
C HIS A 212 -8.87 -3.57 15.48
N VAL A 213 -9.55 -3.07 14.47
CA VAL A 213 -9.83 -1.63 14.32
C VAL A 213 -11.31 -1.45 14.08
N LYS A 214 -11.95 -0.62 14.92
CA LYS A 214 -13.33 -0.17 14.76
C LYS A 214 -13.31 1.28 14.26
N MET A 215 -14.02 1.53 13.17
CA MET A 215 -14.18 2.87 12.59
C MET A 215 -15.66 3.23 12.58
N ILE A 216 -15.98 4.45 13.01
CA ILE A 216 -17.34 4.99 12.95
C ILE A 216 -17.36 6.10 11.91
N PHE A 217 -18.29 6.01 10.98
CA PHE A 217 -18.48 6.97 9.90
C PHE A 217 -19.77 7.76 10.12
N PRO A 218 -19.83 9.03 9.70
CA PRO A 218 -21.04 9.84 9.85
C PRO A 218 -22.18 9.29 8.96
N ALA A 219 -23.41 9.69 9.30
CA ALA A 219 -24.57 9.49 8.43
C ALA A 219 -24.33 10.09 7.04
N ARG A 220 -24.94 9.49 6.01
CA ARG A 220 -24.72 9.85 4.60
C ARG A 220 -26.05 10.02 3.87
N ASP A 221 -26.26 11.19 3.31
CA ASP A 221 -27.45 11.55 2.55
C ASP A 221 -27.37 11.17 1.07
N ASN A 222 -26.17 10.80 0.60
CA ASN A 222 -25.88 10.58 -0.81
C ASN A 222 -26.03 9.12 -1.28
N MET A 223 -26.62 8.28 -0.44
CA MET A 223 -26.95 6.90 -0.82
C MET A 223 -28.32 6.91 -1.51
N PRO A 224 -28.44 6.40 -2.74
CA PRO A 224 -29.65 6.59 -3.57
C PRO A 224 -30.95 6.04 -2.98
N LYS A 225 -30.91 5.01 -2.17
CA LYS A 225 -32.09 4.34 -1.61
C LYS A 225 -31.97 4.01 -0.11
N VAL A 226 -30.83 4.28 0.50
CA VAL A 226 -30.55 3.89 1.89
C VAL A 226 -29.91 5.03 2.62
N ALA A 227 -30.65 5.67 3.52
CA ALA A 227 -30.12 6.61 4.50
C ALA A 227 -29.48 5.80 5.62
N LEU A 228 -28.15 5.79 5.68
CA LEU A 228 -27.44 5.10 6.76
C LEU A 228 -27.02 6.09 7.83
N PRO A 229 -27.45 5.89 9.08
CA PRO A 229 -27.08 6.80 10.17
C PRO A 229 -25.57 6.75 10.47
N GLU A 230 -25.02 5.56 10.65
CA GLU A 230 -23.59 5.32 10.91
C GLU A 230 -23.20 3.91 10.45
N VAL A 231 -21.92 3.71 10.13
CA VAL A 231 -21.35 2.39 9.81
C VAL A 231 -20.14 2.12 10.70
N GLU A 232 -20.15 0.98 11.39
CA GLU A 232 -19.05 0.49 12.24
C GLU A 232 -18.04 -0.36 11.44
#